data_211c366d8aa3bb8b969425c4ee63caae
#
_entry.id   211c366d8aa3bb8b969425c4ee63caae
#
_cell.length_a   1.000
_cell.length_b   1.000
_cell.length_c   1.000
_cell.angle_alpha   90.00
_cell.angle_beta   90.00
_cell.angle_gamma   90.00
#
_symmetry.space_group_name_H-M   'P 1'
#
loop_
_entity.id
_entity.type
_entity.pdbx_description
1 polymer ?
#
loop_
_entity_poly.entity_id
_entity_poly.type
_entity_poly.pdbx_seq_one_letter_code
_entity_poly.pdbx_strand_id
1 'polypeptide(L)'
;MSRMLFRGLVLLVLLAGCTGVPDGIAPMRSFDAQRYLGTWYEIARLDHRFERGLDDVSASYAANPDGSIAVVNRGLERGQCRWKEARGRAVFLGSRDVGSLAVTFFWPFAGGYHVFALDERDY
;
A
#
# COMPACT_ATOMS: atom_id res chain seq x y z
N MET A 1 18.20 25.28 -23.45
CA MET A 1 18.00 25.23 -22.01
C MET A 1 16.52 25.05 -21.59
N SER A 2 15.56 25.78 -22.15
CA SER A 2 14.14 25.68 -21.77
C SER A 2 13.47 24.33 -22.07
N ARG A 3 13.89 23.65 -23.14
CA ARG A 3 13.32 22.32 -23.51
C ARG A 3 13.72 21.16 -22.60
N MET A 4 14.90 21.22 -21.97
CA MET A 4 15.36 20.22 -21.02
C MET A 4 14.65 20.34 -19.65
N LEU A 5 14.42 21.56 -19.19
CA LEU A 5 13.69 21.84 -17.95
C LEU A 5 12.23 21.41 -18.06
N PHE A 6 11.60 21.60 -19.21
CA PHE A 6 10.21 21.19 -19.43
C PHE A 6 10.03 19.65 -19.47
N ARG A 7 11.01 18.92 -20.04
CA ARG A 7 11.02 17.45 -20.03
C ARG A 7 11.23 16.87 -18.63
N GLY A 8 12.09 17.50 -17.82
CA GLY A 8 12.29 17.10 -16.42
C GLY A 8 11.04 17.33 -15.56
N LEU A 9 10.34 18.43 -15.77
CA LEU A 9 9.11 18.75 -15.04
C LEU A 9 7.95 17.81 -15.39
N VAL A 10 7.79 17.44 -16.67
CA VAL A 10 6.77 16.48 -17.12
C VAL A 10 7.04 15.08 -16.55
N LEU A 11 8.30 14.67 -16.44
CA LEU A 11 8.67 13.39 -15.85
C LEU A 11 8.38 13.35 -14.34
N LEU A 12 8.60 14.47 -13.64
CA LEU A 12 8.30 14.59 -12.20
C LEU A 12 6.79 14.53 -11.92
N VAL A 13 5.97 15.12 -12.77
CA VAL A 13 4.50 15.10 -12.66
C VAL A 13 3.92 13.68 -12.88
N LEU A 14 4.55 12.89 -13.76
CA LEU A 14 4.13 11.50 -13.99
C LEU A 14 4.44 10.55 -12.83
N LEU A 15 5.41 10.88 -11.98
CA LEU A 15 5.77 10.10 -10.77
C LEU A 15 4.87 10.41 -9.57
N ALA A 16 4.17 11.54 -9.57
CA ALA A 16 3.31 11.96 -8.46
C ALA A 16 1.88 11.37 -8.50
N GLY A 17 1.49 10.66 -9.56
CA GLY A 17 0.10 10.32 -9.85
C GLY A 17 -0.45 9.04 -9.19
N CYS A 18 0.36 8.21 -8.52
CA CYS A 18 -0.05 6.86 -8.10
C CYS A 18 -0.50 6.75 -6.63
N THR A 19 -0.47 7.83 -5.85
CA THR A 19 -0.81 7.80 -4.41
C THR A 19 -2.11 8.52 -4.06
N GLY A 20 -2.80 9.08 -5.05
CA GLY A 20 -4.08 9.80 -4.85
C GLY A 20 -5.19 8.90 -4.34
N VAL A 21 -6.10 9.48 -3.56
CA VAL A 21 -7.32 8.80 -3.12
C VAL A 21 -8.26 8.65 -4.33
N PRO A 22 -8.77 7.45 -4.63
CA PRO A 22 -9.73 7.26 -5.71
C PRO A 22 -11.03 8.04 -5.46
N ASP A 23 -11.68 8.46 -6.55
CA ASP A 23 -12.97 9.13 -6.48
C ASP A 23 -14.02 8.28 -5.75
N GLY A 24 -14.79 8.90 -4.88
CA GLY A 24 -15.83 8.23 -4.10
C GLY A 24 -15.31 7.46 -2.87
N ILE A 25 -14.00 7.44 -2.64
CA ILE A 25 -13.38 6.83 -1.44
C ILE A 25 -13.01 7.94 -0.45
N ALA A 26 -13.39 7.77 0.80
CA ALA A 26 -12.94 8.62 1.90
C ALA A 26 -12.07 7.78 2.86
N PRO A 27 -10.77 8.04 2.99
CA PRO A 27 -9.95 7.37 3.98
C PRO A 27 -10.51 7.59 5.38
N MET A 28 -10.53 6.54 6.19
CA MET A 28 -11.08 6.63 7.53
C MET A 28 -10.25 7.58 8.40
N ARG A 29 -10.94 8.32 9.25
CA ARG A 29 -10.36 9.13 10.31
C ARG A 29 -10.32 8.33 11.62
N SER A 30 -9.54 8.79 12.57
CA SER A 30 -9.30 8.05 13.84
C SER A 30 -8.67 6.67 13.61
N PHE A 31 -7.84 6.59 12.57
CA PHE A 31 -7.05 5.38 12.26
C PHE A 31 -5.97 5.17 13.33
N ASP A 32 -5.98 4.02 13.98
CA ASP A 32 -4.95 3.64 14.95
C ASP A 32 -3.95 2.67 14.32
N ALA A 33 -2.79 3.22 13.94
CA ALA A 33 -1.74 2.44 13.30
C ALA A 33 -1.22 1.30 14.19
N GLN A 34 -1.19 1.46 15.52
CA GLN A 34 -0.70 0.42 16.42
C GLN A 34 -1.64 -0.79 16.45
N ARG A 35 -2.94 -0.55 16.41
CA ARG A 35 -3.94 -1.60 16.33
C ARG A 35 -3.96 -2.30 14.96
N TYR A 36 -3.54 -1.58 13.91
CA TYR A 36 -3.51 -2.10 12.55
C TYR A 36 -2.30 -3.02 12.29
N LEU A 37 -1.27 -3.00 13.13
CA LEU A 37 -0.11 -3.88 13.01
C LEU A 37 -0.50 -5.35 13.19
N GLY A 38 0.31 -6.24 12.62
CA GLY A 38 0.07 -7.68 12.65
C GLY A 38 -0.25 -8.24 11.28
N THR A 39 -0.91 -9.36 11.23
CA THR A 39 -1.20 -10.09 9.99
C THR A 39 -2.68 -10.01 9.64
N TRP A 40 -2.95 -9.60 8.42
CA TRP A 40 -4.28 -9.53 7.82
C TRP A 40 -4.40 -10.56 6.71
N TYR A 41 -5.51 -11.28 6.69
CA TYR A 41 -5.82 -12.28 5.67
C TYR A 41 -6.83 -11.71 4.69
N GLU A 42 -6.52 -11.82 3.41
CA GLU A 42 -7.41 -11.36 2.35
C GLU A 42 -8.61 -12.30 2.23
N ILE A 43 -9.80 -11.75 2.29
CA ILE A 43 -11.05 -12.50 2.09
C ILE A 43 -11.58 -12.32 0.66
N ALA A 44 -11.43 -11.13 0.10
CA ALA A 44 -11.84 -10.80 -1.25
C ALA A 44 -11.05 -9.62 -1.81
N ARG A 45 -10.90 -9.57 -3.11
CA ARG A 45 -10.27 -8.46 -3.85
C ARG A 45 -10.89 -8.29 -5.23
N LEU A 46 -10.70 -7.11 -5.79
CA LEU A 46 -10.84 -6.92 -7.23
C LEU A 46 -9.62 -7.51 -7.94
N ASP A 47 -9.83 -8.20 -9.06
CA ASP A 47 -8.73 -8.81 -9.79
C ASP A 47 -7.75 -7.75 -10.31
N HIS A 48 -6.48 -7.92 -10.00
CA HIS A 48 -5.40 -7.12 -10.55
C HIS A 48 -4.14 -7.96 -10.78
N ARG A 49 -3.31 -7.49 -11.71
CA ARG A 49 -2.20 -8.29 -12.24
C ARG A 49 -1.13 -8.71 -11.23
N PHE A 50 -0.94 -7.95 -10.13
CA PHE A 50 0.12 -8.24 -9.15
C PHE A 50 -0.19 -9.44 -8.26
N GLU A 51 -1.47 -9.70 -8.02
CA GLU A 51 -1.94 -10.82 -7.19
C GLU A 51 -2.69 -11.89 -7.98
N ARG A 52 -2.78 -11.70 -9.30
CA ARG A 52 -3.45 -12.67 -10.16
C ARG A 52 -2.78 -14.04 -10.07
N GLY A 53 -3.57 -15.07 -9.79
CA GLY A 53 -3.10 -16.44 -9.62
C GLY A 53 -2.51 -16.74 -8.25
N LEU A 54 -2.66 -15.84 -7.27
CA LEU A 54 -2.31 -16.09 -5.88
C LEU A 54 -3.55 -16.46 -5.08
N ASP A 55 -3.41 -17.45 -4.20
CA ASP A 55 -4.35 -17.84 -3.18
C ASP A 55 -3.76 -17.59 -1.79
N ASP A 56 -4.59 -17.68 -0.74
CA ASP A 56 -4.18 -17.51 0.66
C ASP A 56 -3.33 -16.26 0.90
N VAL A 57 -3.75 -15.15 0.30
CA VAL A 57 -3.02 -13.88 0.39
C VAL A 57 -3.12 -13.30 1.79
N SER A 58 -1.98 -12.89 2.32
CA SER A 58 -1.87 -12.19 3.60
C SER A 58 -0.94 -11.00 3.49
N ALA A 59 -1.16 -10.02 4.36
CA ALA A 59 -0.28 -8.86 4.53
C ALA A 59 0.08 -8.73 6.01
N SER A 60 1.37 -8.62 6.29
CA SER A 60 1.87 -8.38 7.65
C SER A 60 2.50 -7.00 7.75
N TYR A 61 2.14 -6.29 8.81
CA TYR A 61 2.57 -4.92 9.07
C TYR A 61 3.33 -4.85 10.40
N ALA A 62 4.51 -4.23 10.38
CA ALA A 62 5.33 -4.02 11.56
C ALA A 62 5.86 -2.58 11.61
N ALA A 63 5.89 -1.98 12.79
CA ALA A 63 6.41 -0.63 12.97
C ALA A 63 7.94 -0.60 12.79
N ASN A 64 8.43 0.36 12.00
CA ASN A 64 9.84 0.70 11.92
C ASN A 64 10.19 1.81 12.93
N PRO A 65 11.46 1.89 13.40
CA PRO A 65 11.87 2.95 14.32
C PRO A 65 11.69 4.37 13.81
N ASP A 66 11.68 4.56 12.47
CA ASP A 66 11.51 5.87 11.83
C ASP A 66 10.04 6.30 11.67
N GLY A 67 9.10 5.52 12.21
CA GLY A 67 7.66 5.78 12.12
C GLY A 67 6.99 5.28 10.84
N SER A 68 7.73 4.70 9.91
CA SER A 68 7.16 3.98 8.78
C SER A 68 6.70 2.58 9.19
N ILE A 69 6.01 1.90 8.28
CA ILE A 69 5.51 0.54 8.49
C ILE A 69 6.19 -0.39 7.49
N ALA A 70 6.81 -1.46 7.99
CA ALA A 70 7.26 -2.55 7.15
C ALA A 70 6.06 -3.38 6.69
N VAL A 71 6.01 -3.70 5.41
CA VAL A 71 4.93 -4.47 4.79
C VAL A 71 5.51 -5.75 4.21
N VAL A 72 4.89 -6.88 4.52
CA VAL A 72 5.21 -8.16 3.89
C VAL A 72 3.93 -8.77 3.34
N ASN A 73 3.81 -8.79 2.02
CA ASN A 73 2.72 -9.48 1.34
C ASN A 73 3.17 -10.89 0.99
N ARG A 74 2.28 -11.87 1.22
CA ARG A 74 2.55 -13.27 0.94
C ARG A 74 1.33 -13.90 0.26
N GLY A 75 1.56 -14.76 -0.73
CA GLY A 75 0.51 -15.48 -1.42
C GLY A 75 1.01 -16.81 -1.96
N LEU A 76 0.11 -17.78 -2.05
CA LEU A 76 0.39 -19.09 -2.63
C LEU A 76 0.15 -19.04 -4.14
N GLU A 77 1.18 -19.33 -4.93
CA GLU A 77 1.06 -19.38 -6.39
C GLU A 77 0.27 -20.61 -6.81
N ARG A 78 -0.93 -20.33 -7.38
CA ARG A 78 -1.85 -21.38 -7.82
C ARG A 78 -1.18 -22.31 -8.85
N GLY A 79 -1.28 -23.60 -8.64
CA GLY A 79 -0.75 -24.61 -9.54
C GLY A 79 0.74 -24.92 -9.39
N GLN A 80 1.50 -24.14 -8.63
CA GLN A 80 2.93 -24.41 -8.38
C GLN A 80 3.24 -24.78 -6.92
N CYS A 81 2.26 -24.69 -6.02
CA CYS A 81 2.43 -24.91 -4.56
C CYS A 81 3.63 -24.13 -3.99
N ARG A 82 3.87 -22.94 -4.51
CA ARG A 82 5.00 -22.09 -4.12
C ARG A 82 4.53 -20.79 -3.52
N TRP A 83 5.05 -20.45 -2.36
CA TRP A 83 4.80 -19.16 -1.74
C TRP A 83 5.62 -18.06 -2.41
N LYS A 84 4.95 -16.97 -2.75
CA LYS A 84 5.57 -15.71 -3.16
C LYS A 84 5.50 -14.72 -2.02
N GLU A 85 6.54 -13.90 -1.89
CA GLU A 85 6.62 -12.86 -0.89
C GLU A 85 7.14 -11.56 -1.52
N ALA A 86 6.53 -10.45 -1.17
CA ALA A 86 6.99 -9.12 -1.52
C ALA A 86 7.11 -8.27 -0.25
N ARG A 87 8.26 -7.61 -0.11
CA ARG A 87 8.57 -6.74 1.03
C ARG A 87 8.52 -5.29 0.59
N GLY A 88 7.85 -4.47 1.37
CA GLY A 88 7.67 -3.06 1.08
C GLY A 88 7.74 -2.20 2.34
N ARG A 89 7.58 -0.91 2.12
CA ARG A 89 7.57 0.10 3.16
C ARG A 89 6.41 1.06 2.92
N ALA A 90 5.61 1.31 3.95
CA ALA A 90 4.52 2.26 3.92
C ALA A 90 4.84 3.50 4.75
N VAL A 91 4.49 4.67 4.22
CA VAL A 91 4.59 5.96 4.92
C VAL A 91 3.24 6.66 4.88
N PHE A 92 2.88 7.38 5.94
CA PHE A 92 1.66 8.17 5.93
C PHE A 92 1.76 9.33 4.94
N LEU A 93 0.71 9.53 4.14
CA LEU A 93 0.63 10.66 3.20
C LEU A 93 0.32 11.98 3.90
N GLY A 94 -0.24 11.93 5.09
CA GLY A 94 -0.58 13.08 5.90
C GLY A 94 -0.56 12.72 7.38
N SER A 95 -1.62 13.10 8.11
CA SER A 95 -1.75 12.78 9.53
C SER A 95 -1.82 11.27 9.76
N ARG A 96 -1.19 10.81 10.87
CA ARG A 96 -1.13 9.38 11.23
C ARG A 96 -2.48 8.80 11.68
N ASP A 97 -3.44 9.64 11.99
CA ASP A 97 -4.81 9.26 12.35
C ASP A 97 -5.75 9.17 11.14
N VAL A 98 -5.20 9.32 9.93
CA VAL A 98 -5.92 9.09 8.68
C VAL A 98 -5.36 7.87 7.98
N GLY A 99 -6.20 6.92 7.60
CA GLY A 99 -5.82 5.67 6.95
C GLY A 99 -5.40 5.85 5.50
N SER A 100 -4.39 6.68 5.25
CA SER A 100 -3.92 7.03 3.90
C SER A 100 -2.39 6.98 3.84
N LEU A 101 -1.86 5.99 3.12
CA LEU A 101 -0.43 5.69 3.06
C LEU A 101 0.05 5.57 1.61
N ALA A 102 1.34 5.78 1.43
CA ALA A 102 2.06 5.42 0.21
C ALA A 102 2.90 4.17 0.49
N VAL A 103 2.75 3.14 -0.33
CA VAL A 103 3.47 1.88 -0.18
C VAL A 103 4.43 1.69 -1.35
N THR A 104 5.69 1.41 -1.04
CA THR A 104 6.76 1.16 -2.01
C THR A 104 7.26 -0.26 -1.86
N PHE A 105 7.14 -1.06 -2.92
CA PHE A 105 7.79 -2.37 -3.05
C PHE A 105 9.04 -2.29 -3.92
N PHE A 106 9.05 -1.41 -4.91
CA PHE A 106 10.16 -1.21 -5.86
C PHE A 106 10.45 0.28 -5.98
N TRP A 107 11.44 0.76 -5.25
CA TRP A 107 11.84 2.17 -5.34
C TRP A 107 12.24 2.56 -6.78
N PRO A 108 11.83 3.72 -7.32
CA PRO A 108 11.15 4.84 -6.67
C PRO A 108 9.60 4.80 -6.75
N PHE A 109 9.01 3.70 -7.15
CA PHE A 109 7.57 3.62 -7.41
C PHE A 109 6.78 3.40 -6.12
N ALA A 110 5.78 4.25 -5.86
CA ALA A 110 4.88 4.12 -4.73
C ALA A 110 3.42 4.05 -5.22
N GLY A 111 2.62 3.23 -4.57
CA GLY A 111 1.17 3.14 -4.74
C GLY A 111 0.42 3.68 -3.53
N GLY A 112 -0.77 4.23 -3.76
CA GLY A 112 -1.68 4.64 -2.68
C GLY A 112 -2.30 3.43 -2.00
N TYR A 113 -2.39 3.50 -0.68
CA TYR A 113 -3.08 2.53 0.16
C TYR A 113 -4.01 3.28 1.11
N HIS A 114 -5.32 3.11 0.93
CA HIS A 114 -6.33 3.89 1.63
C HIS A 114 -7.30 2.97 2.35
N VAL A 115 -7.26 3.00 3.67
CA VAL A 115 -8.21 2.28 4.52
C VAL A 115 -9.44 3.14 4.67
N PHE A 116 -10.59 2.67 4.22
CA PHE A 116 -11.84 3.42 4.26
C PHE A 116 -12.89 2.85 5.22
N ALA A 117 -12.69 1.64 5.72
CA ALA A 117 -13.54 1.03 6.74
C ALA A 117 -12.77 -0.02 7.54
N LEU A 118 -12.97 -0.04 8.84
CA LEU A 118 -12.51 -1.06 9.78
C LEU A 118 -13.62 -1.34 10.78
N ASP A 119 -13.72 -2.58 11.25
CA ASP A 119 -14.52 -2.88 12.44
C ASP A 119 -13.73 -2.45 13.67
N GLU A 120 -14.20 -1.43 14.38
CA GLU A 120 -13.48 -0.82 15.50
C GLU A 120 -13.23 -1.78 16.67
N ARG A 121 -13.94 -2.90 16.75
CA ARG A 121 -13.78 -3.90 17.81
C ARG A 121 -12.68 -4.92 17.49
N ASP A 122 -12.45 -5.20 16.20
CA ASP A 122 -11.69 -6.34 15.74
C ASP A 122 -10.33 -5.99 15.09
N TYR A 123 -9.94 -4.71 15.11
CA TYR A 123 -8.62 -4.32 14.62
C TYR A 123 -7.77 -3.65 15.69
#